data_6b0874d7f116d55bdc0167860c3c28cb
#
_entry.id   6b0874d7f116d55bdc0167860c3c28cb
#
_cell.length_a   1.000
_cell.length_b   1.000
_cell.length_c   1.000
_cell.angle_alpha   90.00
_cell.angle_beta   90.00
_cell.angle_gamma   90.00
#
_symmetry.space_group_name_H-M   'P 1'
#
loop_
_entity.id
_entity.type
_entity.pdbx_description
1 polymer ?
#
loop_
_entity_poly.entity_id
_entity_poly.type
_entity_poly.pdbx_seq_one_letter_code
_entity_poly.pdbx_strand_id
1 'polypeptide(L)'
;KTLSKEEAYALNAEDGSQFMETVGIEIPDDYTIIYTCITEKPYFDTLAVYQSLYPISQAMIDELGGPDATKAMNNENMWYNGPYTMTSYIQGNEKVFTKNPLYWDTECKLFNTVTIKMVESSDVAFQLYQAGDLDYVDLTESALTTIAGDPNNEYYDYLVPAVPSKYSYQFHFNYNKNLSDGSGNKDTNWNTAIANEAFRKSWYYGLNLSEYWKRSNAIDPFSCENNFYTMEGLVYTSDGTEYTQLVKEELGLKDSDGVTPARVDADLAEQYKQQAIEELTALGVEFPVVADYYISASSQTALDSANVLAQAFSDGLGDDYVKLNICTYISSGNNEVVVPHLHSFVLNGWGADYGDPQNYLGQECYGNDNAYYSAHYSYINEITEPDETNADLIATYQEYTELVEAADAITTDLDARYAAYAKAEAYLLDHVLVMPCNYSIGWCLSKVDNDSKIYAMYGSQNEKMKNWDTHVDGYTSEEKGVAEQIAAYTEKNA
;
A
#
# COMPACT_ATOMS: atom_id res chain seq x y z
N LYS A 1 -15.51 11.26 -24.58
CA LYS A 1 -14.28 11.42 -25.37
C LYS A 1 -13.09 11.26 -24.43
N THR A 2 -12.20 10.33 -24.71
CA THR A 2 -10.96 10.18 -23.95
C THR A 2 -10.06 11.36 -24.32
N LEU A 3 -9.64 12.14 -23.34
CA LEU A 3 -8.68 13.23 -23.49
C LEU A 3 -7.35 12.80 -22.87
N SER A 4 -6.25 13.19 -23.48
CA SER A 4 -4.96 13.16 -22.78
C SER A 4 -4.99 14.13 -21.60
N LYS A 5 -4.07 13.95 -20.67
CA LYS A 5 -3.91 14.85 -19.51
C LYS A 5 -3.68 16.30 -19.94
N GLU A 6 -2.87 16.51 -20.97
CA GLU A 6 -2.55 17.81 -21.56
C GLU A 6 -3.78 18.45 -22.21
N GLU A 7 -4.59 17.68 -22.96
CA GLU A 7 -5.83 18.17 -23.56
C GLU A 7 -6.85 18.55 -22.49
N ALA A 8 -6.99 17.77 -21.42
CA ALA A 8 -7.88 18.07 -20.30
C ALA A 8 -7.45 19.37 -19.57
N TYR A 9 -6.16 19.55 -19.33
CA TYR A 9 -5.63 20.79 -18.72
C TYR A 9 -5.82 22.00 -19.63
N ALA A 10 -5.59 21.88 -20.94
CA ALA A 10 -5.77 22.95 -21.88
C ALA A 10 -7.24 23.41 -21.94
N LEU A 11 -8.19 22.48 -22.02
CA LEU A 11 -9.62 22.80 -22.00
C LEU A 11 -10.06 23.50 -20.73
N ASN A 12 -9.57 23.06 -19.57
CA ASN A 12 -9.91 23.68 -18.30
C ASN A 12 -9.29 25.09 -18.14
N ALA A 13 -8.12 25.32 -18.71
CA ALA A 13 -7.45 26.62 -18.65
C ALA A 13 -8.07 27.68 -19.57
N GLU A 14 -8.66 27.25 -20.70
CA GLU A 14 -9.26 28.17 -21.68
C GLU A 14 -10.72 28.51 -21.34
N ASP A 15 -11.54 27.53 -21.06
CA ASP A 15 -12.96 27.70 -20.74
C ASP A 15 -13.51 26.49 -19.96
N GLY A 16 -13.78 26.68 -18.67
CA GLY A 16 -14.31 25.63 -17.81
C GLY A 16 -15.66 25.05 -18.29
N SER A 17 -16.43 25.77 -19.11
CA SER A 17 -17.69 25.23 -19.69
C SER A 17 -17.41 24.12 -20.69
N GLN A 18 -16.36 24.24 -21.50
CA GLN A 18 -15.97 23.17 -22.43
C GLN A 18 -15.47 21.91 -21.71
N PHE A 19 -14.81 22.08 -20.55
CA PHE A 19 -14.41 20.96 -19.72
C PHE A 19 -15.63 20.15 -19.26
N MET A 20 -16.68 20.82 -18.75
CA MET A 20 -17.91 20.16 -18.29
C MET A 20 -18.61 19.37 -19.41
N GLU A 21 -18.72 19.98 -20.61
CA GLU A 21 -19.32 19.31 -21.77
C GLU A 21 -18.50 18.09 -22.23
N THR A 22 -17.20 18.11 -22.04
CA THR A 22 -16.30 17.06 -22.56
C THR A 22 -16.13 15.90 -21.58
N VAL A 23 -16.12 16.16 -20.27
CA VAL A 23 -15.89 15.11 -19.25
C VAL A 23 -17.18 14.40 -18.81
N GLY A 24 -18.33 14.72 -19.37
CA GLY A 24 -19.59 14.03 -19.06
C GLY A 24 -20.10 14.30 -17.65
N ILE A 25 -19.97 15.55 -17.18
CA ILE A 25 -20.55 16.00 -15.91
C ILE A 25 -21.71 16.93 -16.24
N GLU A 26 -22.88 16.66 -15.66
CA GLU A 26 -24.06 17.52 -15.79
C GLU A 26 -24.54 17.96 -14.41
N ILE A 27 -24.95 19.22 -14.28
CA ILE A 27 -25.50 19.82 -13.06
C ILE A 27 -26.87 20.41 -13.41
N PRO A 28 -27.95 19.59 -13.45
CA PRO A 28 -29.29 20.04 -13.89
C PRO A 28 -29.95 20.95 -12.85
N ASP A 29 -29.57 20.90 -11.59
CA ASP A 29 -30.06 21.73 -10.49
C ASP A 29 -29.03 21.83 -9.37
N ASP A 30 -29.34 22.63 -8.31
CA ASP A 30 -28.44 22.91 -7.18
C ASP A 30 -28.11 21.68 -6.30
N TYR A 31 -28.77 20.55 -6.51
CA TYR A 31 -28.67 19.37 -5.66
C TYR A 31 -28.32 18.09 -6.42
N THR A 32 -28.18 18.16 -7.76
CA THR A 32 -27.97 17.00 -8.61
C THR A 32 -26.69 17.13 -9.41
N ILE A 33 -25.83 16.14 -9.34
CA ILE A 33 -24.65 15.96 -10.20
C ILE A 33 -24.80 14.62 -10.91
N ILE A 34 -24.67 14.62 -12.23
CA ILE A 34 -24.70 13.41 -13.05
C ILE A 34 -23.32 13.19 -13.65
N TYR A 35 -22.76 12.02 -13.43
CA TYR A 35 -21.50 11.57 -14.03
C TYR A 35 -21.83 10.55 -15.14
N THR A 36 -21.39 10.82 -16.36
CA THR A 36 -21.50 9.89 -17.49
C THR A 36 -20.15 9.28 -17.79
N CYS A 37 -19.98 8.01 -17.47
CA CYS A 37 -18.75 7.26 -17.73
C CYS A 37 -18.69 6.81 -19.20
N ILE A 38 -17.47 6.71 -19.77
CA ILE A 38 -17.24 6.22 -21.14
C ILE A 38 -17.61 4.74 -21.26
N THR A 39 -17.34 3.97 -20.20
CA THR A 39 -17.73 2.56 -20.06
C THR A 39 -18.40 2.37 -18.70
N GLU A 40 -19.19 1.32 -18.57
CA GLU A 40 -19.75 0.94 -17.26
C GLU A 40 -18.64 0.68 -16.27
N LYS A 41 -18.77 1.23 -15.05
CA LYS A 41 -17.84 1.06 -13.94
C LYS A 41 -18.64 0.63 -12.72
N PRO A 42 -18.71 -0.68 -12.41
CA PRO A 42 -19.58 -1.20 -11.35
C PRO A 42 -19.20 -0.74 -9.94
N TYR A 43 -18.01 -0.20 -9.78
CA TYR A 43 -17.46 0.35 -8.53
C TYR A 43 -17.56 1.88 -8.41
N PHE A 44 -18.22 2.56 -9.35
CA PHE A 44 -18.16 4.03 -9.44
C PHE A 44 -18.68 4.74 -8.19
N ASP A 45 -19.66 4.20 -7.50
CA ASP A 45 -20.20 4.74 -6.25
C ASP A 45 -19.18 4.72 -5.12
N THR A 46 -18.27 3.76 -5.10
CA THR A 46 -17.19 3.66 -4.10
C THR A 46 -16.15 4.78 -4.22
N LEU A 47 -16.06 5.46 -5.36
CA LEU A 47 -15.20 6.64 -5.55
C LEU A 47 -15.63 7.84 -4.68
N ALA A 48 -16.89 7.87 -4.22
CA ALA A 48 -17.39 8.98 -3.39
C ALA A 48 -16.66 9.12 -2.05
N VAL A 49 -15.99 8.06 -1.59
CA VAL A 49 -15.17 8.09 -0.35
C VAL A 49 -13.70 8.41 -0.60
N TYR A 50 -13.32 8.69 -1.84
CA TYR A 50 -11.96 9.09 -2.19
C TYR A 50 -11.84 10.61 -2.28
N GLN A 51 -10.76 11.14 -1.75
CA GLN A 51 -10.55 12.59 -1.58
C GLN A 51 -10.65 13.41 -2.88
N SER A 52 -10.39 12.81 -4.04
CA SER A 52 -10.47 13.51 -5.33
C SER A 52 -11.89 13.96 -5.69
N LEU A 53 -12.92 13.36 -5.08
CA LEU A 53 -14.33 13.74 -5.27
C LEU A 53 -14.91 14.57 -4.12
N TYR A 54 -14.08 14.97 -3.14
CA TYR A 54 -14.57 15.82 -2.05
C TYR A 54 -14.92 17.22 -2.57
N PRO A 55 -16.08 17.76 -2.19
CA PRO A 55 -16.52 19.07 -2.64
C PRO A 55 -15.64 20.18 -2.06
N ILE A 56 -15.28 21.16 -2.88
CA ILE A 56 -14.56 22.37 -2.49
C ILE A 56 -15.48 23.57 -2.74
N SER A 57 -15.54 24.50 -1.78
CA SER A 57 -16.35 25.72 -1.91
C SER A 57 -15.75 26.71 -2.92
N GLN A 58 -16.49 27.07 -3.95
CA GLN A 58 -16.09 28.13 -4.89
C GLN A 58 -15.89 29.45 -4.17
N ALA A 59 -16.76 29.79 -3.21
CA ALA A 59 -16.62 31.02 -2.42
C ALA A 59 -15.31 31.07 -1.63
N MET A 60 -14.84 29.92 -1.12
CA MET A 60 -13.52 29.83 -0.48
C MET A 60 -12.39 30.09 -1.49
N ILE A 61 -12.47 29.50 -2.67
CA ILE A 61 -11.46 29.70 -3.74
C ILE A 61 -11.40 31.18 -4.13
N ASP A 62 -12.53 31.82 -4.29
CA ASP A 62 -12.62 33.23 -4.67
C ASP A 62 -12.05 34.14 -3.57
N GLU A 63 -12.32 33.86 -2.30
CA GLU A 63 -11.78 34.60 -1.14
C GLU A 63 -10.25 34.43 -1.05
N LEU A 64 -9.72 33.24 -1.34
CA LEU A 64 -8.28 32.98 -1.36
C LEU A 64 -7.56 33.66 -2.53
N GLY A 65 -8.27 34.09 -3.57
CA GLY A 65 -7.70 34.74 -4.75
C GLY A 65 -7.43 33.80 -5.91
N GLY A 66 -8.03 32.62 -5.93
CA GLY A 66 -8.00 31.66 -7.01
C GLY A 66 -7.49 30.26 -6.64
N PRO A 67 -7.56 29.29 -7.57
CA PRO A 67 -7.23 27.87 -7.30
C PRO A 67 -5.79 27.65 -6.81
N ASP A 68 -4.83 28.44 -7.30
CA ASP A 68 -3.42 28.29 -6.88
C ASP A 68 -3.19 28.65 -5.40
N ALA A 69 -4.03 29.52 -4.84
CA ALA A 69 -3.94 29.89 -3.44
C ALA A 69 -4.32 28.75 -2.49
N THR A 70 -5.03 27.71 -2.97
CA THR A 70 -5.35 26.51 -2.18
C THR A 70 -4.10 25.73 -1.76
N LYS A 71 -2.99 25.87 -2.49
CA LYS A 71 -1.69 25.27 -2.15
C LYS A 71 -1.07 25.86 -0.87
N ALA A 72 -1.49 27.05 -0.45
CA ALA A 72 -1.00 27.76 0.72
C ALA A 72 -2.05 27.85 1.85
N MET A 73 -3.07 26.98 1.84
CA MET A 73 -4.06 26.93 2.92
C MET A 73 -3.42 26.53 4.25
N ASN A 74 -3.93 27.14 5.31
CA ASN A 74 -3.56 26.85 6.69
C ASN A 74 -4.81 26.89 7.59
N ASN A 75 -4.65 26.73 8.87
CA ASN A 75 -5.76 26.72 9.82
C ASN A 75 -6.58 28.04 9.87
N GLU A 76 -6.02 29.16 9.42
CA GLU A 76 -6.67 30.49 9.49
C GLU A 76 -7.55 30.77 8.27
N ASN A 77 -7.23 30.20 7.11
CA ASN A 77 -7.91 30.49 5.84
C ASN A 77 -8.66 29.27 5.23
N MET A 78 -8.60 28.11 5.86
CA MET A 78 -9.33 26.92 5.43
C MET A 78 -10.79 26.97 5.90
N TRP A 79 -11.72 26.57 5.04
CA TRP A 79 -13.13 26.37 5.40
C TRP A 79 -13.40 24.91 5.75
N TYR A 80 -14.31 24.68 6.67
CA TYR A 80 -14.57 23.38 7.27
C TYR A 80 -16.04 22.99 7.14
N ASN A 81 -16.32 21.79 6.66
CA ASN A 81 -17.64 21.15 6.70
C ASN A 81 -17.66 19.85 7.54
N GLY A 82 -16.53 19.45 8.07
CA GLY A 82 -16.35 18.25 8.88
C GLY A 82 -16.68 18.47 10.36
N PRO A 83 -16.55 17.41 11.19
CA PRO A 83 -16.89 17.44 12.61
C PRO A 83 -15.96 18.34 13.45
N TYR A 84 -14.79 18.66 12.96
CA TYR A 84 -13.80 19.50 13.63
C TYR A 84 -13.29 20.62 12.73
N THR A 85 -12.80 21.68 13.36
CA THR A 85 -12.03 22.76 12.73
C THR A 85 -10.61 22.73 13.29
N MET A 86 -9.61 22.91 12.47
CA MET A 86 -8.22 23.03 12.91
C MET A 86 -7.98 24.44 13.45
N THR A 87 -7.84 24.58 14.77
CA THR A 87 -7.69 25.87 15.45
C THR A 87 -6.25 26.29 15.68
N SER A 88 -5.31 25.33 15.61
CA SER A 88 -3.87 25.59 15.66
C SER A 88 -3.12 24.61 14.77
N TYR A 89 -2.09 25.13 14.11
CA TYR A 89 -1.13 24.32 13.35
C TYR A 89 0.28 24.85 13.57
N ILE A 90 1.10 24.08 14.25
CA ILE A 90 2.52 24.36 14.43
C ILE A 90 3.29 23.29 13.62
N GLN A 91 3.86 23.71 12.50
CA GLN A 91 4.54 22.81 11.57
C GLN A 91 5.65 22.00 12.29
N GLY A 92 5.64 20.69 12.10
CA GLY A 92 6.60 19.78 12.73
C GLY A 92 6.40 19.57 14.25
N ASN A 93 5.32 20.10 14.85
CA ASN A 93 5.04 19.98 16.28
C ASN A 93 3.64 19.43 16.55
N GLU A 94 2.58 20.24 16.28
CA GLU A 94 1.23 19.81 16.61
C GLU A 94 0.15 20.38 15.68
N LYS A 95 -0.98 19.67 15.63
CA LYS A 95 -2.24 20.13 15.07
C LYS A 95 -3.31 20.04 16.15
N VAL A 96 -4.05 21.12 16.39
CA VAL A 96 -5.15 21.16 17.34
C VAL A 96 -6.48 21.32 16.59
N PHE A 97 -7.38 20.38 16.82
CA PHE A 97 -8.71 20.36 16.25
C PHE A 97 -9.73 20.61 17.36
N THR A 98 -10.69 21.50 17.12
CA THR A 98 -11.79 21.82 18.04
C THR A 98 -13.12 21.44 17.40
N LYS A 99 -14.05 20.96 18.20
CA LYS A 99 -15.40 20.59 17.76
C LYS A 99 -16.01 21.69 16.90
N ASN A 100 -16.50 21.34 15.71
CA ASN A 100 -17.19 22.26 14.82
C ASN A 100 -18.66 22.44 15.26
N PRO A 101 -19.07 23.63 15.74
CA PRO A 101 -20.43 23.85 16.19
C PRO A 101 -21.47 23.89 15.06
N LEU A 102 -21.01 23.98 13.81
CA LEU A 102 -21.85 24.01 12.61
C LEU A 102 -21.90 22.67 11.89
N TYR A 103 -21.33 21.62 12.48
CA TYR A 103 -21.36 20.30 11.86
C TYR A 103 -22.80 19.80 11.74
N TRP A 104 -23.15 19.27 10.58
CA TRP A 104 -24.52 18.90 10.23
C TRP A 104 -25.09 17.74 11.08
N ASP A 105 -24.24 16.79 11.50
CA ASP A 105 -24.63 15.65 12.32
C ASP A 105 -24.56 16.05 13.80
N THR A 106 -25.66 16.55 14.31
CA THR A 106 -25.78 17.06 15.68
C THR A 106 -25.90 15.95 16.74
N GLU A 107 -26.21 14.74 16.30
CA GLU A 107 -26.38 13.57 17.20
C GLU A 107 -25.06 12.83 17.44
N CYS A 108 -24.04 13.09 16.65
CA CYS A 108 -22.75 12.42 16.81
C CYS A 108 -22.02 12.90 18.08
N LYS A 109 -21.36 11.95 18.74
CA LYS A 109 -20.48 12.21 19.88
C LYS A 109 -19.14 12.74 19.37
N LEU A 110 -18.72 13.89 19.85
CA LEU A 110 -17.46 14.54 19.51
C LEU A 110 -16.69 14.93 20.75
N PHE A 111 -15.36 14.80 20.70
CA PHE A 111 -14.48 15.43 21.69
C PHE A 111 -14.55 16.95 21.58
N ASN A 112 -14.29 17.66 22.66
CA ASN A 112 -14.18 19.12 22.59
C ASN A 112 -12.92 19.54 21.83
N THR A 113 -11.84 18.82 22.04
CA THR A 113 -10.54 19.08 21.42
C THR A 113 -9.83 17.75 21.13
N VAL A 114 -9.15 17.69 19.98
CA VAL A 114 -8.23 16.62 19.61
C VAL A 114 -6.90 17.24 19.24
N THR A 115 -5.82 16.78 19.87
CA THR A 115 -4.46 17.25 19.57
C THR A 115 -3.67 16.12 18.97
N ILE A 116 -3.13 16.34 17.76
CA ILE A 116 -2.19 15.42 17.10
C ILE A 116 -0.80 15.99 17.31
N LYS A 117 0.04 15.29 18.07
CA LYS A 117 1.45 15.65 18.27
C LYS A 117 2.34 14.97 17.24
N MET A 118 3.25 15.70 16.64
CA MET A 118 4.30 15.19 15.78
C MET A 118 5.55 14.96 16.63
N VAL A 119 5.89 13.69 16.86
CA VAL A 119 7.07 13.30 17.65
C VAL A 119 8.14 12.69 16.76
N GLU A 120 9.42 12.93 17.09
CA GLU A 120 10.54 12.50 16.27
C GLU A 120 10.76 10.98 16.28
N SER A 121 10.33 10.30 17.34
CA SER A 121 10.46 8.84 17.44
C SER A 121 9.33 8.22 18.24
N SER A 122 9.01 6.97 17.95
CA SER A 122 7.99 6.21 18.67
C SER A 122 8.36 5.93 20.12
N ASP A 123 9.66 5.90 20.47
CA ASP A 123 10.09 5.78 21.86
C ASP A 123 9.76 7.03 22.68
N VAL A 124 9.88 8.22 22.06
CA VAL A 124 9.43 9.48 22.68
C VAL A 124 7.92 9.49 22.83
N ALA A 125 7.18 9.00 21.81
CA ALA A 125 5.72 8.87 21.89
C ALA A 125 5.31 7.96 23.05
N PHE A 126 5.98 6.83 23.26
CA PHE A 126 5.71 5.93 24.38
C PHE A 126 5.94 6.61 25.73
N GLN A 127 7.04 7.38 25.89
CA GLN A 127 7.28 8.14 27.10
C GLN A 127 6.20 9.20 27.38
N LEU A 128 5.69 9.87 26.35
CA LEU A 128 4.57 10.81 26.46
C LEU A 128 3.27 10.11 26.86
N TYR A 129 3.01 8.92 26.35
CA TYR A 129 1.88 8.10 26.79
C TYR A 129 2.00 7.71 28.27
N GLN A 130 3.16 7.28 28.72
CA GLN A 130 3.45 6.96 30.12
C GLN A 130 3.32 8.19 31.03
N ALA A 131 3.64 9.38 30.56
CA ALA A 131 3.43 10.64 31.27
C ALA A 131 1.97 11.11 31.30
N GLY A 132 1.08 10.48 30.52
CA GLY A 132 -0.30 10.88 30.39
C GLY A 132 -0.55 12.03 29.39
N ASP A 133 0.46 12.35 28.57
CA ASP A 133 0.38 13.42 27.56
C ASP A 133 -0.19 12.93 26.21
N LEU A 134 -0.33 11.61 26.03
CA LEU A 134 -0.96 10.97 24.88
C LEU A 134 -2.01 9.94 25.34
N ASP A 135 -3.06 9.79 24.55
CA ASP A 135 -4.13 8.81 24.73
C ASP A 135 -4.00 7.60 23.78
N TYR A 136 -3.07 7.68 22.83
CA TYR A 136 -2.76 6.62 21.87
C TYR A 136 -1.28 6.63 21.53
N VAL A 137 -0.69 5.45 21.39
CA VAL A 137 0.71 5.28 20.92
C VAL A 137 0.88 3.95 20.22
N ASP A 138 1.52 3.97 19.05
CA ASP A 138 2.07 2.77 18.41
C ASP A 138 3.36 2.36 19.10
N LEU A 139 3.53 1.05 19.34
CA LEU A 139 4.68 0.52 20.06
C LEU A 139 5.82 0.16 19.09
N THR A 140 7.05 0.53 19.49
CA THR A 140 8.25 0.04 18.83
C THR A 140 8.46 -1.44 19.16
N GLU A 141 9.25 -2.15 18.34
CA GLU A 141 9.67 -3.54 18.61
C GLU A 141 10.22 -3.71 20.02
N SER A 142 11.07 -2.78 20.47
CA SER A 142 11.69 -2.82 21.79
C SER A 142 10.67 -2.68 22.93
N ALA A 143 9.76 -1.71 22.82
CA ALA A 143 8.70 -1.51 23.80
C ALA A 143 7.75 -2.71 23.83
N LEU A 144 7.32 -3.19 22.67
CA LEU A 144 6.45 -4.34 22.54
C LEU A 144 7.06 -5.60 23.16
N THR A 145 8.32 -5.91 22.82
CA THR A 145 9.03 -7.08 23.34
C THR A 145 9.21 -6.98 24.88
N THR A 146 9.47 -5.79 25.39
CA THR A 146 9.62 -5.56 26.84
C THR A 146 8.30 -5.78 27.57
N ILE A 147 7.21 -5.24 27.04
CA ILE A 147 5.88 -5.36 27.67
C ILE A 147 5.39 -6.81 27.56
N ALA A 148 5.43 -7.41 26.39
CA ALA A 148 4.93 -8.78 26.16
C ALA A 148 5.77 -9.85 26.86
N GLY A 149 7.06 -9.58 27.12
CA GLY A 149 7.95 -10.50 27.80
C GLY A 149 7.80 -10.55 29.33
N ASP A 150 7.07 -9.62 29.94
CA ASP A 150 6.86 -9.57 31.39
C ASP A 150 5.37 -9.45 31.74
N PRO A 151 4.71 -10.56 32.15
CA PRO A 151 3.31 -10.53 32.57
C PRO A 151 3.01 -9.63 33.79
N ASN A 152 4.03 -9.13 34.50
CA ASN A 152 3.85 -8.17 35.58
C ASN A 152 4.05 -6.71 35.13
N ASN A 153 4.33 -6.48 33.85
CA ASN A 153 4.41 -5.14 33.29
C ASN A 153 3.02 -4.47 33.37
N GLU A 154 2.99 -3.23 33.80
CA GLU A 154 1.73 -2.48 33.98
C GLU A 154 0.89 -2.31 32.70
N TYR A 155 1.51 -2.47 31.52
CA TYR A 155 0.85 -2.37 30.20
C TYR A 155 0.55 -3.72 29.55
N TYR A 156 0.88 -4.85 30.20
CA TYR A 156 0.76 -6.18 29.58
C TYR A 156 -0.68 -6.48 29.14
N ASP A 157 -1.65 -6.21 30.00
CA ASP A 157 -3.08 -6.46 29.74
C ASP A 157 -3.71 -5.41 28.78
N TYR A 158 -2.99 -4.32 28.49
CA TYR A 158 -3.43 -3.22 27.63
C TYR A 158 -2.84 -3.28 26.21
N LEU A 159 -2.10 -4.32 25.88
CA LEU A 159 -1.60 -4.53 24.53
C LEU A 159 -2.77 -4.81 23.57
N VAL A 160 -2.95 -3.95 22.59
CA VAL A 160 -4.01 -4.08 21.58
C VAL A 160 -3.36 -4.12 20.19
N PRO A 161 -3.73 -5.08 19.30
CA PRO A 161 -3.30 -5.02 17.91
C PRO A 161 -3.80 -3.73 17.25
N ALA A 162 -2.94 -3.08 16.48
CA ALA A 162 -3.36 -1.94 15.66
C ALA A 162 -4.32 -2.41 14.56
N VAL A 163 -5.25 -1.55 14.15
CA VAL A 163 -6.14 -1.84 13.03
C VAL A 163 -5.32 -1.90 11.74
N PRO A 164 -5.46 -2.95 10.91
CA PRO A 164 -4.78 -3.04 9.63
C PRO A 164 -5.12 -1.85 8.73
N SER A 165 -4.10 -1.30 8.07
CA SER A 165 -4.31 -0.29 7.03
C SER A 165 -4.75 -0.96 5.73
N LYS A 166 -5.30 -0.18 4.78
CA LYS A 166 -5.69 -0.68 3.45
C LYS A 166 -4.51 -1.07 2.53
N TYR A 167 -3.29 -0.96 3.01
CA TYR A 167 -2.09 -1.14 2.18
C TYR A 167 -1.57 -2.58 2.22
N SER A 168 -1.43 -3.15 1.02
CA SER A 168 -0.69 -4.39 0.77
C SER A 168 0.70 -4.02 0.25
N TYR A 169 1.76 -4.57 0.85
CA TYR A 169 3.15 -4.23 0.52
C TYR A 169 3.83 -5.35 -0.25
N GLN A 170 4.51 -4.99 -1.34
CA GLN A 170 5.22 -5.90 -2.24
C GLN A 170 6.63 -5.41 -2.55
N PHE A 171 7.49 -6.33 -2.95
CA PHE A 171 8.71 -6.02 -3.67
C PHE A 171 8.39 -5.89 -5.16
N HIS A 172 8.57 -4.68 -5.70
CA HIS A 172 8.46 -4.37 -7.12
C HIS A 172 9.86 -4.40 -7.73
N PHE A 173 10.07 -5.26 -8.71
CA PHE A 173 11.35 -5.43 -9.39
C PHE A 173 11.53 -4.35 -10.45
N ASN A 174 12.77 -3.85 -10.62
CA ASN A 174 13.13 -2.97 -11.72
C ASN A 174 13.72 -3.80 -12.86
N TYR A 175 13.02 -3.88 -13.96
CA TYR A 175 13.43 -4.63 -15.16
C TYR A 175 14.29 -3.81 -16.14
N ASN A 176 14.49 -2.53 -15.85
CA ASN A 176 15.23 -1.61 -16.71
C ASN A 176 16.25 -0.76 -15.91
N LYS A 177 16.94 -1.42 -14.97
CA LYS A 177 17.89 -0.80 -14.04
C LYS A 177 19.09 -0.19 -14.74
N ASN A 178 19.55 0.96 -14.25
CA ASN A 178 20.81 1.59 -14.61
C ASN A 178 21.91 1.25 -13.58
N LEU A 179 23.17 1.29 -14.05
CA LEU A 179 24.32 1.22 -13.14
C LEU A 179 24.34 2.41 -12.19
N SER A 180 24.72 2.18 -10.94
CA SER A 180 24.84 3.23 -9.90
C SER A 180 26.13 4.06 -9.98
N ASP A 181 26.94 3.87 -11.05
CA ASP A 181 28.21 4.57 -11.28
C ASP A 181 28.05 5.99 -11.88
N GLY A 182 26.80 6.42 -12.12
CA GLY A 182 26.47 7.70 -12.73
C GLY A 182 26.67 7.77 -14.25
N SER A 183 26.99 6.65 -14.91
CA SER A 183 27.16 6.60 -16.37
C SER A 183 25.83 6.69 -17.13
N GLY A 184 24.72 6.28 -16.50
CA GLY A 184 23.42 6.09 -17.14
C GLY A 184 23.33 4.84 -18.01
N ASN A 185 24.36 4.00 -18.01
CA ASN A 185 24.34 2.71 -18.71
C ASN A 185 23.44 1.71 -17.98
N LYS A 186 22.84 0.76 -18.75
CA LYS A 186 22.02 -0.30 -18.17
C LYS A 186 22.88 -1.31 -17.41
N ASP A 187 22.34 -1.78 -16.27
CA ASP A 187 22.89 -2.92 -15.53
C ASP A 187 22.41 -4.22 -16.22
N THR A 188 23.15 -4.64 -17.24
CA THR A 188 22.77 -5.80 -18.04
C THR A 188 22.77 -7.10 -17.23
N ASN A 189 23.66 -7.22 -16.23
CA ASN A 189 23.71 -8.41 -15.38
C ASN A 189 22.43 -8.56 -14.55
N TRP A 190 21.99 -7.49 -13.89
CA TRP A 190 20.73 -7.46 -13.14
C TRP A 190 19.53 -7.63 -14.08
N ASN A 191 19.45 -6.84 -15.15
CA ASN A 191 18.29 -6.81 -16.03
C ASN A 191 18.03 -8.17 -16.70
N THR A 192 19.09 -8.87 -17.10
CA THR A 192 18.98 -10.23 -17.63
C THR A 192 18.57 -11.23 -16.55
N ALA A 193 19.16 -11.13 -15.34
CA ALA A 193 18.84 -12.03 -14.25
C ALA A 193 17.37 -11.89 -13.80
N ILE A 194 16.89 -10.65 -13.57
CA ILE A 194 15.53 -10.43 -13.07
C ILE A 194 14.44 -10.72 -14.12
N ALA A 195 14.78 -10.67 -15.42
CA ALA A 195 13.87 -11.06 -16.47
C ALA A 195 13.59 -12.57 -16.49
N ASN A 196 14.50 -13.38 -15.95
CA ASN A 196 14.35 -14.84 -15.90
C ASN A 196 13.33 -15.26 -14.81
N GLU A 197 12.34 -16.05 -15.21
CA GLU A 197 11.27 -16.49 -14.30
C GLU A 197 11.79 -17.41 -13.20
N ALA A 198 12.68 -18.36 -13.51
CA ALA A 198 13.25 -19.26 -12.52
C ALA A 198 14.05 -18.49 -11.46
N PHE A 199 14.74 -17.40 -11.86
CA PHE A 199 15.41 -16.50 -10.91
C PHE A 199 14.42 -15.86 -9.93
N ARG A 200 13.29 -15.31 -10.41
CA ARG A 200 12.25 -14.72 -9.55
C ARG A 200 11.56 -15.78 -8.68
N LYS A 201 11.26 -16.96 -9.25
CA LYS A 201 10.66 -18.07 -8.49
C LYS A 201 11.58 -18.60 -7.37
N SER A 202 12.89 -18.60 -7.57
CA SER A 202 13.82 -18.95 -6.49
C SER A 202 13.72 -18.01 -5.29
N TRP A 203 13.48 -16.72 -5.51
CA TRP A 203 13.23 -15.76 -4.43
C TRP A 203 11.89 -16.01 -3.75
N TYR A 204 10.84 -16.20 -4.55
CA TYR A 204 9.48 -16.39 -4.05
C TYR A 204 9.38 -17.58 -3.09
N TYR A 205 9.98 -18.71 -3.47
CA TYR A 205 9.97 -19.92 -2.64
C TYR A 205 11.07 -19.94 -1.57
N GLY A 206 12.17 -19.20 -1.75
CA GLY A 206 13.35 -19.26 -0.89
C GLY A 206 13.37 -18.24 0.26
N LEU A 207 12.72 -17.07 0.09
CA LEU A 207 12.81 -16.00 1.08
C LEU A 207 11.82 -16.20 2.23
N ASN A 208 12.31 -16.63 3.38
CA ASN A 208 11.56 -16.62 4.63
C ASN A 208 11.66 -15.23 5.27
N LEU A 209 10.54 -14.48 5.28
CA LEU A 209 10.46 -13.13 5.81
C LEU A 209 9.97 -13.05 7.26
N SER A 210 9.81 -14.16 7.98
CA SER A 210 9.27 -14.15 9.34
C SER A 210 10.09 -13.31 10.31
N GLU A 211 11.43 -13.32 10.21
CA GLU A 211 12.30 -12.46 11.04
C GLU A 211 12.17 -10.97 10.64
N TYR A 212 11.89 -10.68 9.37
CA TYR A 212 11.60 -9.33 8.93
C TYR A 212 10.26 -8.82 9.51
N TRP A 213 9.23 -9.66 9.55
CA TRP A 213 7.93 -9.33 10.14
C TRP A 213 7.99 -9.11 11.66
N LYS A 214 8.86 -9.81 12.38
CA LYS A 214 9.12 -9.59 13.82
C LYS A 214 9.53 -8.16 14.15
N ARG A 215 10.11 -7.44 13.19
CA ARG A 215 10.48 -6.03 13.36
C ARG A 215 9.25 -5.14 13.61
N SER A 216 8.12 -5.49 13.03
CA SER A 216 6.86 -4.76 13.17
C SER A 216 5.93 -5.41 14.20
N ASN A 217 5.97 -6.73 14.28
CA ASN A 217 5.09 -7.51 15.15
C ASN A 217 5.87 -8.66 15.82
N ALA A 218 6.45 -8.36 16.98
CA ALA A 218 7.26 -9.35 17.73
C ALA A 218 6.41 -10.42 18.42
N ILE A 219 5.10 -10.18 18.63
CA ILE A 219 4.19 -11.11 19.32
C ILE A 219 3.63 -12.14 18.33
N ASP A 220 3.14 -11.66 17.19
CA ASP A 220 2.52 -12.49 16.15
C ASP A 220 3.01 -12.05 14.77
N PRO A 221 4.26 -12.42 14.40
CA PRO A 221 4.84 -12.00 13.12
C PRO A 221 4.08 -12.52 11.91
N PHE A 222 3.40 -13.68 12.01
CA PHE A 222 2.65 -14.27 10.91
C PHE A 222 1.34 -13.54 10.58
N SER A 223 0.82 -12.69 11.46
CA SER A 223 -0.26 -11.77 11.11
C SER A 223 0.17 -10.72 10.07
N CYS A 224 1.47 -10.49 9.91
CA CYS A 224 2.03 -9.64 8.86
C CYS A 224 2.26 -10.38 7.54
N GLU A 225 2.06 -11.69 7.47
CA GLU A 225 2.26 -12.47 6.25
C GLU A 225 1.33 -11.99 5.14
N ASN A 226 1.92 -11.57 4.02
CA ASN A 226 1.19 -11.19 2.83
C ASN A 226 1.55 -12.13 1.67
N ASN A 227 0.55 -12.81 1.14
CA ASN A 227 0.68 -13.74 0.02
C ASN A 227 -0.01 -13.23 -1.25
N PHE A 228 -0.62 -12.05 -1.21
CA PHE A 228 -1.44 -11.50 -2.27
C PHE A 228 -0.97 -10.10 -2.69
N TYR A 229 -1.32 -9.70 -3.91
CA TYR A 229 -1.09 -8.35 -4.39
C TYR A 229 -2.18 -7.39 -3.90
N THR A 230 -3.42 -7.84 -3.95
CA THR A 230 -4.60 -7.12 -3.46
C THR A 230 -4.71 -7.22 -1.93
N MET A 231 -5.16 -6.15 -1.28
CA MET A 231 -5.41 -6.15 0.16
C MET A 231 -6.62 -7.00 0.51
N GLU A 232 -6.49 -7.82 1.55
CA GLU A 232 -7.57 -8.59 2.14
C GLU A 232 -8.72 -7.68 2.63
N GLY A 233 -9.97 -8.10 2.40
CA GLY A 233 -11.15 -7.34 2.78
C GLY A 233 -11.57 -6.24 1.79
N LEU A 234 -10.97 -6.19 0.60
CA LEU A 234 -11.31 -5.18 -0.42
C LEU A 234 -12.74 -5.34 -0.94
N VAL A 235 -13.11 -6.54 -1.39
CA VAL A 235 -14.43 -6.89 -1.92
C VAL A 235 -14.81 -8.32 -1.57
N TYR A 236 -16.12 -8.61 -1.65
CA TYR A 236 -16.70 -9.90 -1.38
C TYR A 236 -17.63 -10.32 -2.52
N THR A 237 -17.70 -11.59 -2.81
CA THR A 237 -18.71 -12.18 -3.72
C THR A 237 -20.10 -12.15 -3.10
N SER A 238 -21.12 -12.42 -3.90
CA SER A 238 -22.53 -12.42 -3.45
C SER A 238 -22.84 -13.43 -2.36
N ASP A 239 -22.05 -14.49 -2.22
CA ASP A 239 -22.15 -15.51 -1.16
C ASP A 239 -21.30 -15.18 0.09
N GLY A 240 -20.59 -14.02 0.07
CA GLY A 240 -19.76 -13.57 1.19
C GLY A 240 -18.32 -14.10 1.19
N THR A 241 -17.88 -14.74 0.09
CA THR A 241 -16.46 -15.16 -0.04
C THR A 241 -15.58 -13.93 -0.26
N GLU A 242 -14.55 -13.78 0.56
CA GLU A 242 -13.58 -12.70 0.44
C GLU A 242 -12.69 -12.92 -0.79
N TYR A 243 -12.34 -11.85 -1.51
CA TYR A 243 -11.66 -11.90 -2.81
C TYR A 243 -10.32 -12.66 -2.78
N THR A 244 -9.48 -12.43 -1.76
CA THR A 244 -8.16 -13.10 -1.71
C THR A 244 -8.29 -14.61 -1.51
N GLN A 245 -9.43 -15.12 -1.02
CA GLN A 245 -9.68 -16.55 -0.97
C GLN A 245 -9.82 -17.14 -2.37
N LEU A 246 -10.40 -16.42 -3.33
CA LEU A 246 -10.47 -16.85 -4.73
C LEU A 246 -9.06 -16.92 -5.34
N VAL A 247 -8.20 -15.95 -5.05
CA VAL A 247 -6.79 -15.95 -5.48
C VAL A 247 -6.03 -17.13 -4.89
N LYS A 248 -6.25 -17.38 -3.60
CA LYS A 248 -5.64 -18.51 -2.87
C LYS A 248 -6.01 -19.87 -3.50
N GLU A 249 -7.28 -20.04 -3.87
CA GLU A 249 -7.77 -21.24 -4.53
C GLU A 249 -7.13 -21.43 -5.92
N GLU A 250 -7.04 -20.37 -6.73
CA GLU A 250 -6.40 -20.40 -8.06
C GLU A 250 -4.90 -20.75 -7.95
N LEU A 251 -4.19 -20.22 -6.95
CA LEU A 251 -2.79 -20.55 -6.67
C LEU A 251 -2.59 -21.94 -6.05
N GLY A 252 -3.64 -22.56 -5.49
CA GLY A 252 -3.50 -23.77 -4.68
C GLY A 252 -2.65 -23.56 -3.42
N LEU A 253 -2.60 -22.33 -2.90
CA LEU A 253 -1.77 -21.95 -1.76
C LEU A 253 -2.36 -22.50 -0.46
N LYS A 254 -1.52 -23.13 0.35
CA LYS A 254 -1.90 -23.65 1.67
C LYS A 254 -1.80 -22.53 2.71
N ASP A 255 -2.48 -22.74 3.85
CA ASP A 255 -2.26 -21.89 5.02
C ASP A 255 -0.85 -22.05 5.57
N SER A 256 -0.30 -20.98 6.13
CA SER A 256 0.91 -21.02 6.93
C SER A 256 0.68 -21.91 8.18
N ASP A 257 1.74 -22.57 8.63
CA ASP A 257 1.72 -23.34 9.88
C ASP A 257 2.10 -22.49 11.11
N GLY A 258 2.30 -21.17 10.92
CA GLY A 258 2.76 -20.23 11.96
C GLY A 258 4.26 -20.32 12.28
N VAL A 259 5.01 -21.13 11.54
CA VAL A 259 6.47 -21.29 11.66
C VAL A 259 7.16 -21.00 10.33
N THR A 260 6.60 -21.56 9.25
CA THR A 260 7.08 -21.37 7.88
C THR A 260 6.02 -20.62 7.08
N PRO A 261 6.39 -19.52 6.38
CA PRO A 261 5.46 -18.82 5.49
C PRO A 261 4.85 -19.75 4.45
N ALA A 262 3.58 -19.51 4.09
CA ALA A 262 2.80 -20.39 3.22
C ALA A 262 3.46 -20.68 1.86
N ARG A 263 4.17 -19.67 1.29
CA ARG A 263 4.84 -19.79 0.00
C ARG A 263 6.25 -20.39 0.06
N VAL A 264 6.87 -20.47 1.24
CA VAL A 264 8.26 -20.95 1.36
C VAL A 264 8.35 -22.46 1.18
N ASP A 265 9.15 -22.89 0.21
CA ASP A 265 9.44 -24.27 -0.12
C ASP A 265 10.90 -24.40 -0.55
N ALA A 266 11.75 -24.95 0.32
CA ALA A 266 13.18 -25.02 0.12
C ALA A 266 13.56 -25.92 -1.08
N ASP A 267 12.77 -26.97 -1.35
CA ASP A 267 13.05 -27.87 -2.47
C ASP A 267 12.73 -27.18 -3.82
N LEU A 268 11.62 -26.47 -3.90
CA LEU A 268 11.28 -25.66 -5.07
C LEU A 268 12.25 -24.50 -5.26
N ALA A 269 12.64 -23.82 -4.17
CA ALA A 269 13.62 -22.74 -4.22
C ALA A 269 14.95 -23.21 -4.82
N GLU A 270 15.47 -24.34 -4.35
CA GLU A 270 16.71 -24.92 -4.86
C GLU A 270 16.56 -25.40 -6.32
N GLN A 271 15.43 -26.01 -6.67
CA GLN A 271 15.15 -26.43 -8.05
C GLN A 271 15.20 -25.22 -9.01
N TYR A 272 14.47 -24.14 -8.69
CA TYR A 272 14.45 -22.94 -9.51
C TYR A 272 15.79 -22.20 -9.50
N LYS A 273 16.53 -22.20 -8.39
CA LYS A 273 17.89 -21.66 -8.33
C LYS A 273 18.82 -22.38 -9.30
N GLN A 274 18.82 -23.70 -9.33
CA GLN A 274 19.65 -24.49 -10.26
C GLN A 274 19.27 -24.24 -11.71
N GLN A 275 17.96 -24.18 -12.01
CA GLN A 275 17.45 -23.84 -13.34
C GLN A 275 17.93 -22.44 -13.76
N ALA A 276 17.77 -21.45 -12.89
CA ALA A 276 18.19 -20.07 -13.15
C ALA A 276 19.70 -19.97 -13.40
N ILE A 277 20.52 -20.68 -12.60
CA ILE A 277 21.97 -20.70 -12.81
C ILE A 277 22.32 -21.26 -14.20
N GLU A 278 21.69 -22.35 -14.64
CA GLU A 278 21.93 -22.94 -15.95
C GLU A 278 21.53 -21.97 -17.08
N GLU A 279 20.30 -21.44 -17.03
CA GLU A 279 19.77 -20.56 -18.07
C GLU A 279 20.53 -19.22 -18.13
N LEU A 280 20.81 -18.61 -16.98
CA LEU A 280 21.47 -17.30 -16.91
C LEU A 280 22.96 -17.36 -17.21
N THR A 281 23.65 -18.46 -16.88
CA THR A 281 25.04 -18.67 -17.27
C THR A 281 25.15 -18.75 -18.80
N ALA A 282 24.17 -19.37 -19.46
CA ALA A 282 24.13 -19.44 -20.93
C ALA A 282 23.93 -18.05 -21.58
N LEU A 283 23.28 -17.13 -20.86
CA LEU A 283 23.10 -15.73 -21.29
C LEU A 283 24.26 -14.81 -20.86
N GLY A 284 25.28 -15.34 -20.16
CA GLY A 284 26.46 -14.59 -19.73
C GLY A 284 26.31 -13.82 -18.43
N VAL A 285 25.29 -14.11 -17.60
CA VAL A 285 25.13 -13.52 -16.29
C VAL A 285 26.22 -14.01 -15.34
N GLU A 286 26.81 -13.07 -14.61
CA GLU A 286 27.83 -13.35 -13.59
C GLU A 286 27.18 -13.46 -12.19
N PHE A 287 27.58 -14.47 -11.42
CA PHE A 287 27.14 -14.69 -10.05
C PHE A 287 28.22 -14.33 -9.02
N PRO A 288 27.85 -13.83 -7.81
CA PRO A 288 26.48 -13.56 -7.40
C PRO A 288 25.87 -12.37 -8.14
N VAL A 289 24.57 -12.44 -8.44
CA VAL A 289 23.81 -11.28 -8.90
C VAL A 289 23.66 -10.29 -7.74
N VAL A 290 24.05 -9.04 -7.97
CA VAL A 290 23.95 -7.99 -6.95
C VAL A 290 22.60 -7.28 -7.03
N ALA A 291 21.85 -7.32 -5.93
CA ALA A 291 20.56 -6.66 -5.79
C ALA A 291 20.72 -5.39 -4.94
N ASP A 292 20.65 -4.20 -5.55
CA ASP A 292 20.75 -2.92 -4.85
C ASP A 292 19.42 -2.55 -4.21
N TYR A 293 19.40 -2.49 -2.88
CA TYR A 293 18.25 -2.11 -2.07
C TYR A 293 18.52 -0.79 -1.35
N TYR A 294 17.70 0.23 -1.64
CA TYR A 294 17.94 1.59 -1.16
C TYR A 294 17.05 1.95 0.02
N ILE A 295 17.65 2.51 1.05
CA ILE A 295 16.99 3.01 2.27
C ILE A 295 17.39 4.46 2.55
N SER A 296 16.61 5.15 3.39
CA SER A 296 16.97 6.49 3.85
C SER A 296 18.20 6.45 4.77
N ALA A 297 19.22 7.26 4.46
CA ALA A 297 20.42 7.38 5.27
C ALA A 297 20.14 7.92 6.70
N SER A 298 19.01 8.58 6.91
CA SER A 298 18.59 9.13 8.21
C SER A 298 17.79 8.15 9.06
N SER A 299 17.43 6.97 8.55
CA SER A 299 16.57 6.00 9.24
C SER A 299 17.35 4.79 9.75
N GLN A 300 17.68 4.76 11.03
CA GLN A 300 18.30 3.59 11.66
C GLN A 300 17.38 2.37 11.61
N THR A 301 16.08 2.55 11.83
CA THR A 301 15.07 1.47 11.72
C THR A 301 15.06 0.84 10.34
N ALA A 302 15.16 1.64 9.27
CA ALA A 302 15.25 1.12 7.91
C ALA A 302 16.54 0.32 7.68
N LEU A 303 17.67 0.79 8.22
CA LEU A 303 18.94 0.06 8.14
C LEU A 303 18.88 -1.28 8.87
N ASP A 304 18.32 -1.30 10.08
CA ASP A 304 18.17 -2.53 10.85
C ASP A 304 17.26 -3.54 10.12
N SER A 305 16.14 -3.08 9.56
CA SER A 305 15.25 -3.93 8.77
C SER A 305 15.91 -4.43 7.47
N ALA A 306 16.70 -3.58 6.80
CA ALA A 306 17.45 -3.98 5.61
C ALA A 306 18.53 -5.04 5.93
N ASN A 307 19.18 -4.97 7.09
CA ASN A 307 20.12 -6.00 7.52
C ASN A 307 19.43 -7.35 7.79
N VAL A 308 18.24 -7.35 8.39
CA VAL A 308 17.44 -8.57 8.57
C VAL A 308 17.02 -9.14 7.21
N LEU A 309 16.62 -8.27 6.27
CA LEU A 309 16.32 -8.70 4.91
C LEU A 309 17.54 -9.29 4.20
N ALA A 310 18.72 -8.67 4.33
CA ALA A 310 19.96 -9.20 3.77
C ALA A 310 20.31 -10.60 4.34
N GLN A 311 20.05 -10.82 5.62
CA GLN A 311 20.23 -12.14 6.24
C GLN A 311 19.25 -13.16 5.66
N ALA A 312 17.97 -12.77 5.41
CA ALA A 312 16.99 -13.65 4.78
C ALA A 312 17.40 -14.05 3.36
N PHE A 313 18.02 -13.15 2.61
CA PHE A 313 18.60 -13.44 1.28
C PHE A 313 19.77 -14.43 1.39
N SER A 314 20.69 -14.19 2.33
CA SER A 314 21.84 -15.09 2.56
C SER A 314 21.39 -16.50 2.96
N ASP A 315 20.44 -16.60 3.90
CA ASP A 315 19.94 -17.87 4.42
C ASP A 315 19.11 -18.66 3.39
N GLY A 316 18.25 -17.95 2.64
CA GLY A 316 17.30 -18.57 1.70
C GLY A 316 17.87 -18.84 0.33
N LEU A 317 18.82 -18.01 -0.16
CA LEU A 317 19.32 -18.08 -1.53
C LEU A 317 20.82 -18.38 -1.60
N GLY A 318 21.58 -17.94 -0.60
CA GLY A 318 23.05 -18.05 -0.56
C GLY A 318 23.77 -16.88 -1.24
N ASP A 319 24.83 -16.42 -0.58
CA ASP A 319 25.64 -15.26 -1.01
C ASP A 319 26.43 -15.48 -2.31
N ASP A 320 26.55 -16.73 -2.75
CA ASP A 320 27.17 -17.11 -4.03
C ASP A 320 26.20 -17.00 -5.23
N TYR A 321 24.91 -16.86 -4.97
CA TYR A 321 23.87 -16.75 -5.99
C TYR A 321 23.29 -15.34 -6.09
N VAL A 322 22.81 -14.79 -4.96
CA VAL A 322 22.30 -13.42 -4.88
C VAL A 322 22.89 -12.72 -3.67
N LYS A 323 23.36 -11.50 -3.87
CA LYS A 323 23.87 -10.67 -2.79
C LYS A 323 23.05 -9.39 -2.67
N LEU A 324 22.35 -9.20 -1.55
CA LEU A 324 21.71 -7.93 -1.25
C LEU A 324 22.76 -6.87 -0.90
N ASN A 325 22.76 -5.77 -1.65
CA ASN A 325 23.61 -4.61 -1.42
C ASN A 325 22.76 -3.46 -0.86
N ILE A 326 22.97 -3.10 0.41
CA ILE A 326 22.23 -2.03 1.06
C ILE A 326 22.85 -0.70 0.66
N CYS A 327 22.09 0.09 -0.06
CA CYS A 327 22.44 1.44 -0.53
C CYS A 327 21.60 2.49 0.22
N THR A 328 22.05 3.76 0.20
CA THR A 328 21.34 4.84 0.88
C THR A 328 21.08 6.03 -0.04
N TYR A 329 19.98 6.74 0.26
CA TYR A 329 19.68 8.07 -0.29
C TYR A 329 19.55 9.10 0.86
N ILE A 330 19.66 10.39 0.56
CA ILE A 330 19.76 11.46 1.57
C ILE A 330 18.41 12.14 1.81
N SER A 331 17.71 12.55 0.76
CA SER A 331 16.50 13.38 0.89
C SER A 331 15.25 12.78 0.26
N SER A 332 15.37 12.19 -0.93
CA SER A 332 14.23 11.67 -1.67
C SER A 332 14.56 10.39 -2.42
N GLY A 333 14.06 9.26 -1.92
CA GLY A 333 14.20 7.98 -2.62
C GLY A 333 13.66 8.02 -4.04
N ASN A 334 12.53 8.73 -4.26
CA ASN A 334 11.99 8.88 -5.60
C ASN A 334 12.96 9.60 -6.54
N ASN A 335 13.47 10.78 -6.17
CA ASN A 335 14.29 11.58 -7.06
C ASN A 335 15.73 11.08 -7.19
N GLU A 336 16.28 10.49 -6.12
CA GLU A 336 17.67 10.04 -6.08
C GLU A 336 17.85 8.60 -6.57
N VAL A 337 16.80 7.77 -6.52
CA VAL A 337 16.89 6.33 -6.75
C VAL A 337 15.92 5.86 -7.82
N VAL A 338 14.60 6.11 -7.62
CA VAL A 338 13.56 5.55 -8.49
C VAL A 338 13.63 6.19 -9.88
N VAL A 339 13.50 7.52 -9.98
CA VAL A 339 13.56 8.24 -11.25
C VAL A 339 14.86 7.99 -12.04
N PRO A 340 16.04 7.87 -11.40
CA PRO A 340 17.27 7.47 -12.09
C PRO A 340 17.39 5.95 -12.36
N HIS A 341 16.41 5.12 -12.00
CA HIS A 341 16.37 3.66 -12.19
C HIS A 341 17.51 2.89 -11.49
N LEU A 342 17.94 3.33 -10.31
CA LEU A 342 19.11 2.72 -9.64
C LEU A 342 18.78 1.50 -8.77
N HIS A 343 17.53 1.36 -8.30
CA HIS A 343 17.11 0.23 -7.47
C HIS A 343 17.03 -1.07 -8.27
N SER A 344 17.37 -2.17 -7.65
CA SER A 344 17.08 -3.50 -8.18
C SER A 344 15.63 -3.89 -7.89
N PHE A 345 15.16 -3.61 -6.70
CA PHE A 345 13.77 -3.72 -6.30
C PHE A 345 13.46 -2.71 -5.20
N VAL A 346 12.20 -2.44 -4.97
CA VAL A 346 11.73 -1.53 -3.92
C VAL A 346 10.55 -2.17 -3.19
N LEU A 347 10.53 -2.02 -1.86
CA LEU A 347 9.35 -2.31 -1.06
C LEU A 347 8.39 -1.12 -1.15
N ASN A 348 7.24 -1.32 -1.75
CA ASN A 348 6.19 -0.32 -1.82
C ASN A 348 4.82 -0.98 -1.62
N GLY A 349 3.82 -0.20 -1.20
CA GLY A 349 2.47 -0.68 -0.95
C GLY A 349 1.44 0.14 -1.70
N TRP A 350 0.40 -0.54 -2.16
CA TRP A 350 -0.78 0.09 -2.72
C TRP A 350 -1.96 -0.05 -1.78
N GLY A 351 -2.77 0.99 -1.68
CA GLY A 351 -4.05 0.97 -0.98
C GLY A 351 -5.12 1.47 -1.93
N ALA A 352 -6.14 0.66 -2.18
CA ALA A 352 -7.15 0.95 -3.19
C ALA A 352 -7.81 2.32 -3.02
N ASP A 353 -8.04 2.99 -4.13
CA ASP A 353 -8.80 4.25 -4.19
C ASP A 353 -10.31 4.00 -4.22
N TYR A 354 -10.72 2.84 -4.72
CA TYR A 354 -12.11 2.38 -4.83
C TYR A 354 -12.21 0.86 -4.66
N GLY A 355 -13.42 0.37 -4.39
CA GLY A 355 -13.71 -1.02 -4.06
C GLY A 355 -13.78 -1.93 -5.30
N ASP A 356 -12.64 -2.15 -5.96
CA ASP A 356 -12.54 -3.10 -7.07
C ASP A 356 -11.07 -3.57 -7.23
N PRO A 357 -10.82 -4.87 -7.50
CA PRO A 357 -9.47 -5.39 -7.73
C PRO A 357 -8.71 -4.72 -8.87
N GLN A 358 -9.43 -4.12 -9.83
CA GLN A 358 -8.85 -3.36 -10.93
C GLN A 358 -7.88 -2.27 -10.43
N ASN A 359 -8.18 -1.66 -9.26
CA ASN A 359 -7.34 -0.59 -8.72
C ASN A 359 -5.94 -1.07 -8.30
N TYR A 360 -5.81 -2.32 -7.91
CA TYR A 360 -4.52 -2.96 -7.67
C TYR A 360 -3.92 -3.48 -8.98
N LEU A 361 -4.62 -4.37 -9.67
CA LEU A 361 -4.07 -5.15 -10.77
C LEU A 361 -3.74 -4.29 -12.00
N GLY A 362 -4.53 -3.24 -12.25
CA GLY A 362 -4.26 -2.28 -13.32
C GLY A 362 -2.93 -1.54 -13.19
N GLN A 363 -2.31 -1.51 -11.99
CA GLN A 363 -1.04 -0.82 -11.74
C GLN A 363 0.18 -1.55 -12.31
N GLU A 364 0.05 -2.85 -12.62
CA GLU A 364 1.13 -3.68 -13.20
C GLU A 364 0.94 -3.96 -14.70
N CYS A 365 -0.12 -3.44 -15.34
CA CYS A 365 -0.38 -3.70 -16.76
C CYS A 365 0.70 -3.12 -17.67
N TYR A 366 1.20 -3.95 -18.60
CA TYR A 366 2.17 -3.55 -19.62
C TYR A 366 1.52 -2.69 -20.71
N GLY A 367 2.25 -1.67 -21.17
CA GLY A 367 1.79 -0.77 -22.23
C GLY A 367 0.74 0.25 -21.79
N ASN A 368 0.39 0.30 -20.51
CA ASN A 368 -0.48 1.31 -19.94
C ASN A 368 0.35 2.41 -19.24
N ASP A 369 0.46 3.57 -19.86
CA ASP A 369 1.22 4.71 -19.32
C ASP A 369 0.63 5.28 -18.01
N ASN A 370 -0.60 4.92 -17.67
CA ASN A 370 -1.24 5.30 -16.40
C ASN A 370 -1.05 4.24 -15.31
N ALA A 371 -0.49 3.08 -15.63
CA ALA A 371 -0.17 2.05 -14.66
C ALA A 371 1.02 2.51 -13.79
N TYR A 372 0.78 2.66 -12.49
CA TYR A 372 1.72 3.31 -11.58
C TYR A 372 3.04 2.53 -11.44
N TYR A 373 2.96 1.22 -11.22
CA TYR A 373 4.16 0.41 -10.99
C TYR A 373 4.88 0.05 -12.29
N SER A 374 4.16 -0.37 -13.33
CA SER A 374 4.78 -0.72 -14.61
C SER A 374 5.44 0.48 -15.31
N ALA A 375 4.95 1.70 -15.07
CA ALA A 375 5.52 2.92 -15.64
C ALA A 375 6.60 3.59 -14.77
N HIS A 376 6.53 3.44 -13.41
CA HIS A 376 7.34 4.29 -12.52
C HIS A 376 8.27 3.53 -11.57
N TYR A 377 8.14 2.19 -11.45
CA TYR A 377 8.98 1.38 -10.57
C TYR A 377 9.62 0.20 -11.28
N SER A 378 8.84 -0.62 -11.97
CA SER A 378 9.37 -1.75 -12.72
C SER A 378 9.98 -1.36 -14.07
N TYR A 379 9.54 -0.22 -14.61
CA TYR A 379 9.96 0.32 -15.91
C TYR A 379 9.81 -0.70 -17.06
N ILE A 380 8.91 -1.66 -16.88
CA ILE A 380 8.65 -2.67 -17.91
C ILE A 380 8.11 -2.04 -19.21
N ASN A 381 7.35 -0.93 -19.09
CA ASN A 381 6.81 -0.20 -20.23
C ASN A 381 7.89 0.46 -21.12
N GLU A 382 9.10 0.62 -20.61
CA GLU A 382 10.22 1.16 -21.40
C GLU A 382 10.91 0.11 -22.28
N ILE A 383 10.62 -1.18 -22.06
CA ILE A 383 11.14 -2.28 -22.87
C ILE A 383 10.21 -2.47 -24.07
N THR A 384 10.39 -1.64 -25.10
CA THR A 384 9.52 -1.62 -26.29
C THR A 384 10.06 -2.50 -27.44
N GLU A 385 11.34 -2.87 -27.39
CA GLU A 385 12.01 -3.73 -28.35
C GLU A 385 12.63 -4.92 -27.59
N PRO A 386 11.85 -5.98 -27.26
CA PRO A 386 12.34 -7.11 -26.50
C PRO A 386 13.40 -7.89 -27.30
N ASP A 387 14.37 -8.43 -26.58
CA ASP A 387 15.43 -9.27 -27.10
C ASP A 387 15.44 -10.67 -26.45
N GLU A 388 16.46 -11.50 -26.75
CA GLU A 388 16.56 -12.85 -26.20
C GLU A 388 16.63 -12.94 -24.67
N THR A 389 16.94 -11.82 -23.99
CA THR A 389 17.07 -11.79 -22.52
C THR A 389 15.77 -11.49 -21.80
N ASN A 390 14.77 -10.88 -22.48
CA ASN A 390 13.54 -10.38 -21.85
C ASN A 390 12.25 -10.64 -22.66
N ALA A 391 12.34 -11.31 -23.82
CA ALA A 391 11.16 -11.56 -24.65
C ALA A 391 10.08 -12.38 -23.94
N ASP A 392 10.46 -13.39 -23.14
CA ASP A 392 9.52 -14.21 -22.37
C ASP A 392 8.85 -13.39 -21.26
N LEU A 393 9.61 -12.52 -20.59
CA LEU A 393 9.06 -11.60 -19.58
C LEU A 393 8.00 -10.67 -20.20
N ILE A 394 8.29 -10.08 -21.34
CA ILE A 394 7.34 -9.19 -22.04
C ILE A 394 6.09 -9.94 -22.45
N ALA A 395 6.23 -11.16 -22.98
CA ALA A 395 5.09 -12.00 -23.33
C ALA A 395 4.22 -12.33 -22.11
N THR A 396 4.84 -12.65 -20.95
CA THR A 396 4.15 -12.89 -19.70
C THR A 396 3.38 -11.64 -19.21
N TYR A 397 3.98 -10.45 -19.30
CA TYR A 397 3.30 -9.21 -18.96
C TYR A 397 2.15 -8.87 -19.91
N GLN A 398 2.28 -9.20 -21.19
CA GLN A 398 1.20 -9.02 -22.18
C GLN A 398 0.00 -9.93 -21.85
N GLU A 399 0.26 -11.22 -21.56
CA GLU A 399 -0.80 -12.16 -21.16
C GLU A 399 -1.47 -11.75 -19.86
N TYR A 400 -0.70 -11.31 -18.86
CA TYR A 400 -1.26 -10.73 -17.63
C TYR A 400 -2.18 -9.54 -17.93
N THR A 401 -1.74 -8.63 -18.79
CA THR A 401 -2.53 -7.45 -19.16
C THR A 401 -3.84 -7.84 -19.83
N GLU A 402 -3.81 -8.83 -20.75
CA GLU A 402 -5.01 -9.36 -21.39
C GLU A 402 -6.00 -9.98 -20.40
N LEU A 403 -5.51 -10.66 -19.35
CA LEU A 403 -6.34 -11.21 -18.27
C LEU A 403 -7.02 -10.09 -17.46
N VAL A 404 -6.30 -9.03 -17.11
CA VAL A 404 -6.85 -7.87 -16.41
C VAL A 404 -7.89 -7.16 -17.25
N GLU A 405 -7.63 -6.92 -18.53
CA GLU A 405 -8.57 -6.28 -19.47
C GLU A 405 -9.83 -7.12 -19.68
N ALA A 406 -9.70 -8.45 -19.77
CA ALA A 406 -10.83 -9.36 -19.87
C ALA A 406 -11.71 -9.31 -18.61
N ALA A 407 -11.12 -9.22 -17.42
CA ALA A 407 -11.84 -9.07 -16.16
C ALA A 407 -12.53 -7.68 -16.08
N ASP A 408 -11.86 -6.60 -16.51
CA ASP A 408 -12.45 -5.25 -16.52
C ASP A 408 -13.66 -5.13 -17.46
N ALA A 409 -13.70 -5.93 -18.52
CA ALA A 409 -14.83 -5.97 -19.45
C ALA A 409 -16.11 -6.58 -18.84
N ILE A 410 -16.03 -7.29 -17.72
CA ILE A 410 -17.20 -7.85 -17.01
C ILE A 410 -17.78 -6.77 -16.11
N THR A 411 -18.92 -6.20 -16.48
CA THR A 411 -19.51 -5.03 -15.78
C THR A 411 -20.81 -5.33 -15.03
N THR A 412 -21.47 -6.45 -15.30
CA THR A 412 -22.83 -6.74 -14.78
C THR A 412 -22.88 -7.92 -13.81
N ASP A 413 -21.89 -8.80 -13.83
CA ASP A 413 -21.76 -9.96 -12.94
C ASP A 413 -20.49 -9.81 -12.10
N LEU A 414 -20.64 -9.31 -10.87
CA LEU A 414 -19.52 -9.02 -9.99
C LEU A 414 -18.80 -10.30 -9.54
N ASP A 415 -19.51 -11.39 -9.32
CA ASP A 415 -18.87 -12.65 -8.92
C ASP A 415 -18.00 -13.20 -10.05
N ALA A 416 -18.49 -13.15 -11.30
CA ALA A 416 -17.69 -13.51 -12.47
C ALA A 416 -16.50 -12.56 -12.68
N ARG A 417 -16.68 -11.25 -12.41
CA ARG A 417 -15.63 -10.24 -12.46
C ARG A 417 -14.53 -10.55 -11.46
N TYR A 418 -14.87 -10.80 -10.20
CA TYR A 418 -13.91 -11.09 -9.15
C TYR A 418 -13.18 -12.42 -9.39
N ALA A 419 -13.88 -13.44 -9.87
CA ALA A 419 -13.23 -14.69 -10.28
C ALA A 419 -12.25 -14.51 -11.45
N ALA A 420 -12.56 -13.63 -12.41
CA ALA A 420 -11.64 -13.33 -13.51
C ALA A 420 -10.41 -12.56 -13.03
N TYR A 421 -10.57 -11.59 -12.13
CA TYR A 421 -9.45 -10.89 -11.51
C TYR A 421 -8.61 -11.81 -10.63
N ALA A 422 -9.21 -12.74 -9.89
CA ALA A 422 -8.47 -13.71 -9.10
C ALA A 422 -7.53 -14.57 -9.96
N LYS A 423 -7.96 -14.94 -11.17
CA LYS A 423 -7.09 -15.63 -12.14
C LYS A 423 -5.95 -14.73 -12.64
N ALA A 424 -6.23 -13.45 -12.90
CA ALA A 424 -5.21 -12.51 -13.32
C ALA A 424 -4.16 -12.29 -12.19
N GLU A 425 -4.62 -12.16 -10.95
CA GLU A 425 -3.74 -12.03 -9.79
C GLU A 425 -2.93 -13.29 -9.53
N ALA A 426 -3.55 -14.46 -9.61
CA ALA A 426 -2.85 -15.73 -9.51
C ALA A 426 -1.78 -15.88 -10.59
N TYR A 427 -2.06 -15.45 -11.83
CA TYR A 427 -1.07 -15.42 -12.91
C TYR A 427 0.11 -14.48 -12.59
N LEU A 428 -0.17 -13.26 -12.11
CA LEU A 428 0.85 -12.28 -11.68
C LEU A 428 1.81 -12.88 -10.64
N LEU A 429 1.22 -13.58 -9.65
CA LEU A 429 1.96 -14.14 -8.52
C LEU A 429 2.67 -15.45 -8.85
N ASP A 430 2.06 -16.32 -9.68
CA ASP A 430 2.74 -17.57 -10.12
C ASP A 430 3.97 -17.27 -10.96
N HIS A 431 3.90 -16.28 -11.86
CA HIS A 431 5.05 -15.85 -12.66
C HIS A 431 5.99 -14.89 -11.89
N VAL A 432 5.66 -14.58 -10.65
CA VAL A 432 6.43 -13.70 -9.76
C VAL A 432 6.82 -12.38 -10.46
N LEU A 433 5.85 -11.74 -11.13
CA LEU A 433 6.06 -10.43 -11.74
C LEU A 433 6.21 -9.36 -10.66
N VAL A 434 5.64 -9.60 -9.49
CA VAL A 434 5.77 -8.86 -8.24
C VAL A 434 5.82 -9.88 -7.09
N MET A 435 6.47 -9.54 -5.98
CA MET A 435 6.56 -10.47 -4.85
C MET A 435 5.91 -9.88 -3.59
N PRO A 436 4.81 -10.46 -3.08
CA PRO A 436 4.19 -10.05 -1.82
C PRO A 436 5.19 -10.10 -0.66
N CYS A 437 5.13 -9.12 0.23
CA CYS A 437 6.05 -9.00 1.36
C CYS A 437 5.32 -9.01 2.69
N ASN A 438 4.55 -7.97 3.00
CA ASN A 438 3.89 -7.87 4.31
C ASN A 438 2.62 -7.04 4.29
N TYR A 439 1.75 -7.30 5.27
CA TYR A 439 0.79 -6.33 5.79
C TYR A 439 1.42 -5.52 6.92
N SER A 440 1.00 -4.27 7.08
CA SER A 440 1.47 -3.41 8.17
C SER A 440 0.52 -3.55 9.36
N ILE A 441 0.81 -4.51 10.23
CA ILE A 441 0.05 -4.78 11.45
C ILE A 441 1.02 -4.67 12.63
N GLY A 442 0.78 -3.66 13.48
CA GLY A 442 1.58 -3.40 14.69
C GLY A 442 0.76 -3.59 15.96
N TRP A 443 1.29 -3.14 17.07
CA TRP A 443 0.64 -3.12 18.38
C TRP A 443 0.65 -1.72 18.96
N CYS A 444 -0.38 -1.41 19.73
CA CYS A 444 -0.54 -0.10 20.33
C CYS A 444 -1.04 -0.19 21.78
N LEU A 445 -0.95 0.94 22.47
CA LEU A 445 -1.69 1.22 23.72
C LEU A 445 -2.68 2.32 23.40
N SER A 446 -3.94 2.13 23.77
CA SER A 446 -4.99 3.07 23.44
C SER A 446 -5.97 3.28 24.57
N LYS A 447 -6.20 4.55 24.92
CA LYS A 447 -7.33 4.99 25.75
C LYS A 447 -8.53 5.41 24.89
N VAL A 448 -8.40 5.31 23.58
CA VAL A 448 -9.41 5.69 22.60
C VAL A 448 -9.92 4.45 21.90
N ASP A 449 -11.23 4.35 21.73
CA ASP A 449 -11.88 3.23 21.07
C ASP A 449 -11.43 3.09 19.61
N ASN A 450 -11.08 1.87 19.21
CA ASN A 450 -10.67 1.56 17.83
C ASN A 450 -11.86 1.31 16.88
N ASP A 451 -13.08 1.14 17.37
CA ASP A 451 -14.26 0.81 16.55
C ASP A 451 -14.46 1.79 15.38
N SER A 452 -14.15 3.07 15.60
CA SER A 452 -14.25 4.11 14.58
C SER A 452 -13.06 4.17 13.62
N LYS A 453 -12.01 3.37 13.85
CA LYS A 453 -10.83 3.27 12.99
C LYS A 453 -10.94 2.14 11.96
N ILE A 454 -12.02 1.36 11.98
CA ILE A 454 -12.27 0.33 11.00
C ILE A 454 -12.96 0.96 9.80
N TYR A 455 -12.31 0.88 8.66
CA TYR A 455 -12.75 1.45 7.40
C TYR A 455 -12.89 0.36 6.32
N ALA A 456 -13.62 0.69 5.25
CA ALA A 456 -13.49 -0.06 4.01
C ALA A 456 -12.02 -0.09 3.55
N MET A 457 -11.58 -1.19 2.94
CA MET A 457 -10.19 -1.35 2.47
C MET A 457 -9.94 -0.59 1.16
N TYR A 458 -10.64 0.52 0.97
CA TYR A 458 -10.47 1.45 -0.16
C TYR A 458 -10.83 2.87 0.24
N GLY A 459 -10.53 3.82 -0.64
CA GLY A 459 -10.83 5.23 -0.46
C GLY A 459 -9.90 5.93 0.52
N SER A 460 -10.28 7.10 0.97
CA SER A 460 -9.52 7.88 1.95
C SER A 460 -9.85 7.42 3.36
N GLN A 461 -8.93 6.70 3.99
CA GLN A 461 -9.03 6.26 5.38
C GLN A 461 -8.69 7.42 6.33
N ASN A 462 -9.57 8.41 6.40
CA ASN A 462 -9.38 9.56 7.28
C ASN A 462 -10.04 9.31 8.64
N GLU A 463 -9.29 9.46 9.70
CA GLU A 463 -9.83 9.43 11.04
C GLU A 463 -10.82 10.59 11.25
N LYS A 464 -12.09 10.28 11.45
CA LYS A 464 -13.15 11.28 11.67
C LYS A 464 -13.29 11.67 13.12
N MET A 465 -12.73 10.89 14.05
CA MET A 465 -12.72 11.11 15.49
C MET A 465 -14.14 11.40 16.06
N LYS A 466 -15.15 10.76 15.45
CA LYS A 466 -16.54 10.89 15.85
C LYS A 466 -17.09 9.56 16.37
N ASN A 467 -17.93 9.63 17.37
CA ASN A 467 -18.52 8.49 18.08
C ASN A 467 -17.49 7.59 18.78
N TRP A 468 -16.29 8.12 19.00
CA TRP A 468 -15.27 7.42 19.76
C TRP A 468 -15.58 7.48 21.25
N ASP A 469 -15.35 6.36 21.92
CA ASP A 469 -15.34 6.27 23.37
C ASP A 469 -13.90 6.33 23.91
N THR A 470 -13.78 6.58 25.21
CA THR A 470 -12.49 6.61 25.89
C THR A 470 -12.56 5.82 27.19
N HIS A 471 -11.45 5.18 27.53
CA HIS A 471 -11.27 4.48 28.79
C HIS A 471 -10.08 5.09 29.55
N VAL A 472 -10.25 5.38 30.84
CA VAL A 472 -9.25 6.12 31.62
C VAL A 472 -7.92 5.38 31.72
N ASP A 473 -7.97 4.07 31.91
CA ASP A 473 -6.80 3.22 32.09
C ASP A 473 -6.28 2.62 30.77
N GLY A 474 -7.05 2.75 29.69
CA GLY A 474 -6.81 2.13 28.38
C GLY A 474 -7.72 0.92 28.13
N TYR A 475 -7.86 0.55 26.86
CA TYR A 475 -8.59 -0.65 26.46
C TYR A 475 -7.69 -1.87 26.56
N THR A 476 -8.23 -2.97 27.06
CA THR A 476 -7.55 -4.25 27.10
C THR A 476 -7.82 -5.05 25.82
N SER A 477 -6.94 -5.98 25.51
CA SER A 477 -7.13 -6.92 24.38
C SER A 477 -8.38 -7.80 24.54
N GLU A 478 -8.82 -8.04 25.79
CA GLU A 478 -10.04 -8.80 26.08
C GLU A 478 -11.31 -7.97 25.83
N GLU A 479 -11.29 -6.67 26.11
CA GLU A 479 -12.44 -5.78 25.92
C GLU A 479 -12.65 -5.37 24.46
N LYS A 480 -11.56 -5.23 23.70
CA LYS A 480 -11.58 -4.66 22.36
C LYS A 480 -10.70 -5.43 21.39
N GLY A 481 -10.93 -6.73 21.28
CA GLY A 481 -10.24 -7.54 20.29
C GLY A 481 -10.49 -7.04 18.86
N VAL A 482 -9.43 -6.68 18.13
CA VAL A 482 -9.54 -6.11 16.77
C VAL A 482 -10.24 -7.07 15.82
N ALA A 483 -10.04 -8.39 15.96
CA ALA A 483 -10.71 -9.39 15.14
C ALA A 483 -12.24 -9.34 15.29
N GLU A 484 -12.75 -9.15 16.51
CA GLU A 484 -14.18 -9.02 16.77
C GLU A 484 -14.75 -7.72 16.18
N GLN A 485 -13.98 -6.64 16.22
CA GLN A 485 -14.36 -5.35 15.64
C GLN A 485 -14.44 -5.43 14.11
N ILE A 486 -13.46 -6.06 13.46
CA ILE A 486 -13.45 -6.29 12.01
C ILE A 486 -14.66 -7.16 11.61
N ALA A 487 -14.92 -8.23 12.33
CA ALA A 487 -16.09 -9.10 12.09
C ALA A 487 -17.41 -8.31 12.20
N ALA A 488 -17.57 -7.51 13.26
CA ALA A 488 -18.76 -6.67 13.45
C ALA A 488 -18.91 -5.60 12.35
N TYR A 489 -17.81 -5.01 11.89
CA TYR A 489 -17.81 -4.07 10.75
C TYR A 489 -18.24 -4.76 9.47
N THR A 490 -17.67 -5.93 9.17
CA THR A 490 -18.01 -6.72 7.99
C THR A 490 -19.49 -7.12 7.98
N GLU A 491 -20.00 -7.65 9.11
CA GLU A 491 -21.42 -8.01 9.23
C GLU A 491 -22.36 -6.81 9.00
N LYS A 492 -21.97 -5.64 9.47
CA LYS A 492 -22.77 -4.41 9.32
C LYS A 492 -22.81 -3.90 7.89
N ASN A 493 -21.78 -4.16 7.08
CA ASN A 493 -21.62 -3.59 5.73
C ASN A 493 -21.76 -4.64 4.61
N ALA A 494 -21.93 -5.91 4.96
CA ALA A 494 -22.33 -6.99 4.05
C ALA A 494 -23.86 -6.92 3.82
#